data_27798565feca97f7bcab8b3db691c1a2
#
_entry.id   27798565feca97f7bcab8b3db691c1a2
#
_cell.length_a   1.000
_cell.length_b   1.000
_cell.length_c   1.000
_cell.angle_alpha   90.00
_cell.angle_beta   90.00
_cell.angle_gamma   90.00
#
_symmetry.space_group_name_H-M   'P 1'
#
loop_
_entity.id
_entity.type
_entity.pdbx_description
1 polymer ?
#
loop_
_entity_poly.entity_id
_entity_poly.type
_entity_poly.pdbx_seq_one_letter_code
_entity_poly.pdbx_strand_id
1 'polypeptide(L)'
;MNGHIRRAEPRDCARLAEIEVFSYRLNFYPIFQSDDYYFSELTVAELAEKYRREPELIRRTLVYDDGAVKGFVRINGSEIEKLFVEPVLAGHGIGAALLEYAVREAGVRSLWALEKNTRAIAFYARHGFLPTGERKPEEDTEEYLLRLEMA
;
A
#
# COMPACT_ATOMS: atom_id res chain seq x y z
N MET A 1 19.23 8.65 3.76
CA MET A 1 18.50 8.64 2.49
C MET A 1 18.58 7.27 1.86
N ASN A 2 17.52 6.85 1.24
CA ASN A 2 17.48 5.54 0.62
C ASN A 2 17.58 5.66 -0.91
N GLY A 3 18.77 5.34 -1.47
CA GLY A 3 19.03 5.43 -2.91
C GLY A 3 18.31 4.36 -3.74
N HIS A 4 17.55 3.48 -3.09
CA HIS A 4 16.79 2.44 -3.79
C HIS A 4 15.38 2.88 -4.15
N ILE A 5 14.94 4.05 -3.71
CA ILE A 5 13.58 4.51 -3.99
C ILE A 5 13.58 5.40 -5.22
N ARG A 6 12.70 5.08 -6.18
CA ARG A 6 12.53 5.83 -7.43
C ARG A 6 11.06 5.91 -7.82
N ARG A 7 10.75 6.76 -8.78
CA ARG A 7 9.41 6.79 -9.34
C ARG A 7 9.13 5.53 -10.13
N ALA A 8 7.89 5.06 -10.05
CA ALA A 8 7.44 3.94 -10.86
C ALA A 8 7.41 4.32 -12.34
N GLU A 9 7.61 3.34 -13.20
CA GLU A 9 7.61 3.50 -14.65
C GLU A 9 6.63 2.51 -15.27
N PRO A 10 6.20 2.73 -16.54
CA PRO A 10 5.27 1.80 -17.19
C PRO A 10 5.72 0.34 -17.17
N ARG A 11 7.01 0.09 -17.22
CA ARG A 11 7.56 -1.27 -17.16
C ARG A 11 7.31 -1.97 -15.82
N ASP A 12 6.92 -1.21 -14.79
CA ASP A 12 6.68 -1.77 -13.45
C ASP A 12 5.26 -2.29 -13.26
N CYS A 13 4.34 -2.08 -14.21
CA CYS A 13 2.92 -2.38 -14.04
C CYS A 13 2.65 -3.83 -13.57
N ALA A 14 3.26 -4.81 -14.21
CA ALA A 14 3.04 -6.21 -13.85
C ALA A 14 3.56 -6.51 -12.45
N ARG A 15 4.71 -5.96 -12.09
CA ARG A 15 5.32 -6.20 -10.78
C ARG A 15 4.54 -5.52 -9.66
N LEU A 16 4.05 -4.30 -9.88
CA LEU A 16 3.19 -3.62 -8.92
C LEU A 16 1.91 -4.41 -8.68
N ALA A 17 1.30 -4.91 -9.75
CA ALA A 17 0.09 -5.73 -9.65
C ALA A 17 0.35 -7.01 -8.85
N GLU A 18 1.48 -7.66 -9.07
CA GLU A 18 1.85 -8.87 -8.35
C GLU A 18 1.98 -8.61 -6.85
N ILE A 19 2.73 -7.58 -6.47
CA ILE A 19 2.91 -7.22 -5.06
C ILE A 19 1.56 -6.89 -4.41
N GLU A 20 0.75 -6.11 -5.08
CA GLU A 20 -0.55 -5.68 -4.54
C GLU A 20 -1.51 -6.85 -4.36
N VAL A 21 -1.67 -7.70 -5.36
CA VAL A 21 -2.58 -8.84 -5.30
C VAL A 21 -2.17 -9.82 -4.20
N PHE A 22 -0.90 -10.18 -4.13
CA PHE A 22 -0.44 -11.12 -3.11
C PHE A 22 -0.51 -10.53 -1.70
N SER A 23 -0.28 -9.22 -1.57
CA SER A 23 -0.45 -8.53 -0.29
C SER A 23 -1.91 -8.53 0.16
N TYR A 24 -2.86 -8.29 -0.76
CA TYR A 24 -4.28 -8.36 -0.44
C TYR A 24 -4.70 -9.78 0.00
N ARG A 25 -4.21 -10.79 -0.69
CA ARG A 25 -4.53 -12.17 -0.31
C ARG A 25 -3.98 -12.55 1.06
N LEU A 26 -2.78 -12.08 1.37
CA LEU A 26 -2.17 -12.36 2.67
C LEU A 26 -2.85 -11.60 3.81
N ASN A 27 -3.13 -10.31 3.61
CA ASN A 27 -3.55 -9.42 4.68
C ASN A 27 -5.06 -9.20 4.77
N PHE A 28 -5.77 -9.23 3.65
CA PHE A 28 -7.18 -8.86 3.60
C PHE A 28 -8.11 -10.04 3.41
N TYR A 29 -7.69 -11.08 2.70
CA TYR A 29 -8.51 -12.27 2.56
C TYR A 29 -8.92 -12.84 3.92
N PRO A 30 -8.03 -12.95 4.92
CA PRO A 30 -8.44 -13.43 6.24
C PRO A 30 -9.54 -12.61 6.90
N ILE A 31 -9.65 -11.31 6.55
CA ILE A 31 -10.66 -10.39 7.09
C ILE A 31 -11.97 -10.55 6.34
N PHE A 32 -11.95 -10.49 5.00
CA PHE A 32 -13.16 -10.43 4.17
C PHE A 32 -13.66 -11.79 3.72
N GLN A 33 -12.79 -12.78 3.56
CA GLN A 33 -13.09 -14.18 3.24
C GLN A 33 -13.92 -14.38 1.96
N SER A 34 -13.74 -13.51 0.97
CA SER A 34 -14.45 -13.60 -0.32
C SER A 34 -13.57 -14.27 -1.38
N ASP A 35 -13.81 -15.56 -1.62
CA ASP A 35 -13.07 -16.32 -2.62
C ASP A 35 -13.28 -15.73 -4.02
N ASP A 36 -14.51 -15.37 -4.36
CA ASP A 36 -14.81 -14.82 -5.69
C ASP A 36 -14.02 -13.55 -5.96
N TYR A 37 -13.98 -12.63 -5.00
CA TYR A 37 -13.25 -11.38 -5.17
C TYR A 37 -11.75 -11.63 -5.27
N TYR A 38 -11.17 -12.35 -4.28
CA TYR A 38 -9.71 -12.45 -4.16
C TYR A 38 -9.06 -13.43 -5.13
N PHE A 39 -9.83 -14.35 -5.73
CA PHE A 39 -9.26 -15.35 -6.62
C PHE A 39 -9.83 -15.32 -8.03
N SER A 40 -10.90 -14.57 -8.27
CA SER A 40 -11.51 -14.46 -9.60
C SER A 40 -11.55 -13.04 -10.13
N GLU A 41 -11.77 -12.04 -9.28
CA GLU A 41 -11.85 -10.64 -9.70
C GLU A 41 -10.52 -9.91 -9.51
N LEU A 42 -9.89 -10.06 -8.34
CA LEU A 42 -8.61 -9.45 -8.04
C LEU A 42 -7.48 -10.35 -8.51
N THR A 43 -7.07 -10.19 -9.76
CA THR A 43 -5.99 -10.99 -10.36
C THR A 43 -4.84 -10.10 -10.82
N VAL A 44 -3.66 -10.69 -10.92
CA VAL A 44 -2.47 -9.96 -11.37
C VAL A 44 -2.67 -9.41 -12.78
N ALA A 45 -3.25 -10.22 -13.69
CA ALA A 45 -3.45 -9.80 -15.08
C ALA A 45 -4.40 -8.61 -15.17
N GLU A 46 -5.53 -8.66 -14.46
CA GLU A 46 -6.51 -7.58 -14.47
C GLU A 46 -5.96 -6.29 -13.88
N LEU A 47 -5.26 -6.40 -12.76
CA LEU A 47 -4.70 -5.23 -12.10
C LEU A 47 -3.56 -4.61 -12.92
N ALA A 48 -2.70 -5.43 -13.52
CA ALA A 48 -1.64 -4.94 -14.40
C ALA A 48 -2.22 -4.17 -15.58
N GLU A 49 -3.33 -4.67 -16.15
CA GLU A 49 -4.02 -4.00 -17.25
C GLU A 49 -4.61 -2.66 -16.80
N LYS A 50 -5.19 -2.62 -15.61
CA LYS A 50 -5.69 -1.36 -15.04
C LYS A 50 -4.56 -0.34 -14.93
N TYR A 51 -3.39 -0.74 -14.46
CA TYR A 51 -2.23 0.16 -14.36
C TYR A 51 -1.80 0.68 -15.72
N ARG A 52 -1.87 -0.14 -16.76
CA ARG A 52 -1.52 0.30 -18.12
C ARG A 52 -2.54 1.31 -18.67
N ARG A 53 -3.82 1.14 -18.32
CA ARG A 53 -4.89 2.05 -18.77
C ARG A 53 -4.93 3.36 -17.99
N GLU A 54 -4.38 3.38 -16.77
CA GLU A 54 -4.45 4.52 -15.86
C GLU A 54 -3.04 4.98 -15.46
N PRO A 55 -2.30 5.61 -16.38
CA PRO A 55 -0.91 6.04 -16.09
C PRO A 55 -0.82 7.02 -14.93
N GLU A 56 -1.92 7.66 -14.55
CA GLU A 56 -2.01 8.51 -13.38
C GLU A 56 -1.60 7.77 -12.10
N LEU A 57 -2.00 6.51 -11.97
CA LEU A 57 -1.64 5.69 -10.82
C LEU A 57 -0.12 5.48 -10.74
N ILE A 58 0.51 5.25 -11.89
CA ILE A 58 1.95 5.06 -11.97
C ILE A 58 2.70 6.33 -11.58
N ARG A 59 2.22 7.49 -12.04
CA ARG A 59 2.84 8.78 -11.71
C ARG A 59 2.87 9.09 -10.22
N ARG A 60 1.90 8.57 -9.47
CA ARG A 60 1.78 8.79 -8.02
C ARG A 60 2.44 7.70 -7.18
N THR A 61 3.18 6.80 -7.81
CA THR A 61 3.79 5.65 -7.16
C THR A 61 5.31 5.74 -7.11
N LEU A 62 5.87 5.43 -5.93
CA LEU A 62 7.30 5.29 -5.72
C LEU A 62 7.58 3.81 -5.42
N VAL A 63 8.67 3.28 -5.97
CA VAL A 63 9.04 1.88 -5.79
C VAL A 63 10.38 1.77 -5.06
N TYR A 64 10.52 0.70 -4.29
CA TYR A 64 11.79 0.29 -3.72
C TYR A 64 12.43 -0.73 -4.68
N ASP A 65 13.55 -0.34 -5.28
CA ASP A 65 14.23 -1.13 -6.30
C ASP A 65 15.74 -1.19 -5.99
N ASP A 66 16.19 -2.36 -5.54
CA ASP A 66 17.59 -2.62 -5.25
C ASP A 66 18.18 -3.64 -6.22
N GLY A 67 17.66 -3.66 -7.45
CA GLY A 67 17.93 -4.64 -8.47
C GLY A 67 16.65 -5.38 -8.86
N ALA A 68 15.67 -5.35 -8.01
CA ALA A 68 14.30 -5.83 -8.25
C ALA A 68 13.35 -4.97 -7.43
N VAL A 69 12.15 -4.73 -7.96
CA VAL A 69 11.13 -3.98 -7.22
C VAL A 69 10.57 -4.89 -6.12
N LYS A 70 10.68 -4.43 -4.87
CA LYS A 70 10.30 -5.20 -3.68
C LYS A 70 9.17 -4.59 -2.86
N GLY A 71 8.75 -3.40 -3.21
CA GLY A 71 7.65 -2.72 -2.53
C GLY A 71 7.33 -1.41 -3.23
N PHE A 72 6.20 -0.81 -2.83
CA PHE A 72 5.82 0.49 -3.38
C PHE A 72 4.94 1.28 -2.42
N VAL A 73 4.93 2.60 -2.60
CA VAL A 73 4.00 3.49 -1.91
C VAL A 73 3.33 4.38 -2.95
N ARG A 74 2.00 4.48 -2.90
CA ARG A 74 1.23 5.39 -3.75
C ARG A 74 0.70 6.51 -2.90
N ILE A 75 0.87 7.73 -3.40
CA ILE A 75 0.58 8.95 -2.67
C ILE A 75 -0.50 9.74 -3.39
N ASN A 76 -1.45 10.27 -2.63
CA ASN A 76 -2.47 11.18 -3.13
C ASN A 76 -2.45 12.44 -2.26
N GLY A 77 -1.81 13.50 -2.76
CA GLY A 77 -1.62 14.72 -1.97
C GLY A 77 -0.74 14.46 -0.75
N SER A 78 -1.28 14.67 0.44
CA SER A 78 -0.58 14.41 1.70
C SER A 78 -0.99 13.07 2.34
N GLU A 79 -1.69 12.24 1.60
CA GLU A 79 -2.21 10.97 2.10
C GLU A 79 -1.53 9.79 1.41
N ILE A 80 -1.20 8.77 2.19
CA ILE A 80 -0.80 7.48 1.63
C ILE A 80 -2.05 6.76 1.16
N GLU A 81 -2.10 6.46 -0.14
CA GLU A 81 -3.20 5.70 -0.71
C GLU A 81 -2.96 4.20 -0.57
N LYS A 82 -1.73 3.74 -0.82
CA LYS A 82 -1.33 2.33 -0.70
C LYS A 82 0.15 2.24 -0.32
N LEU A 83 0.47 1.25 0.51
CA LEU A 83 1.85 0.90 0.86
C LEU A 83 1.93 -0.61 0.98
N PHE A 84 2.66 -1.24 0.08
CA PHE A 84 2.79 -2.69 0.06
C PHE A 84 4.23 -3.11 -0.15
N VAL A 85 4.61 -4.23 0.50
CA VAL A 85 5.92 -4.86 0.36
C VAL A 85 5.67 -6.30 -0.08
N GLU A 86 6.56 -6.84 -0.91
CA GLU A 86 6.51 -8.25 -1.27
C GLU A 86 6.32 -9.07 0.02
N PRO A 87 5.25 -9.90 0.11
CA PRO A 87 4.93 -10.58 1.38
C PRO A 87 6.08 -11.36 2.00
N VAL A 88 6.88 -12.04 1.19
CA VAL A 88 8.00 -12.83 1.69
C VAL A 88 9.11 -11.98 2.31
N LEU A 89 9.12 -10.68 2.00
CA LEU A 89 10.13 -9.74 2.49
C LEU A 89 9.62 -8.85 3.63
N ALA A 90 8.45 -9.14 4.17
CA ALA A 90 7.95 -8.41 5.33
C ALA A 90 8.94 -8.49 6.49
N GLY A 91 9.12 -7.36 7.20
CA GLY A 91 10.06 -7.31 8.32
C GLY A 91 11.51 -7.01 7.95
N HIS A 92 11.79 -6.70 6.68
CA HIS A 92 13.15 -6.39 6.21
C HIS A 92 13.43 -4.88 6.09
N GLY A 93 12.54 -4.04 6.61
CA GLY A 93 12.74 -2.59 6.62
C GLY A 93 12.33 -1.87 5.34
N ILE A 94 11.80 -2.56 4.34
CA ILE A 94 11.42 -1.95 3.06
C ILE A 94 10.23 -1.02 3.23
N GLY A 95 9.21 -1.46 3.98
CA GLY A 95 8.04 -0.63 4.26
C GLY A 95 8.41 0.62 5.05
N ALA A 96 9.28 0.49 6.03
CA ALA A 96 9.77 1.63 6.82
C ALA A 96 10.51 2.63 5.93
N ALA A 97 11.37 2.14 5.03
CA ALA A 97 12.11 3.00 4.11
C ALA A 97 11.17 3.78 3.18
N LEU A 98 10.16 3.11 2.63
CA LEU A 98 9.17 3.75 1.76
C LEU A 98 8.35 4.80 2.53
N LEU A 99 7.90 4.46 3.73
CA LEU A 99 7.12 5.37 4.56
C LEU A 99 7.91 6.60 4.94
N GLU A 100 9.14 6.43 5.42
CA GLU A 100 10.01 7.53 5.81
C GLU A 100 10.33 8.45 4.63
N TYR A 101 10.56 7.88 3.46
CA TYR A 101 10.78 8.65 2.25
C TYR A 101 9.54 9.46 1.88
N ALA A 102 8.35 8.84 1.94
CA ALA A 102 7.10 9.53 1.63
C ALA A 102 6.84 10.71 2.57
N VAL A 103 7.13 10.54 3.86
CA VAL A 103 6.99 11.62 4.84
C VAL A 103 7.97 12.74 4.55
N ARG A 104 9.25 12.41 4.38
CA ARG A 104 10.32 13.38 4.24
C ARG A 104 10.30 14.11 2.89
N GLU A 105 10.12 13.35 1.81
CA GLU A 105 10.25 13.91 0.46
C GLU A 105 8.92 14.31 -0.19
N ALA A 106 7.82 13.69 0.21
CA ALA A 106 6.50 13.98 -0.38
C ALA A 106 5.52 14.64 0.58
N GLY A 107 5.90 14.85 1.83
CA GLY A 107 5.06 15.57 2.80
C GLY A 107 3.82 14.82 3.24
N VAL A 108 3.84 13.49 3.19
CA VAL A 108 2.71 12.68 3.62
C VAL A 108 2.48 12.84 5.12
N ARG A 109 1.19 12.96 5.52
CA ARG A 109 0.81 13.18 6.92
C ARG A 109 -0.32 12.27 7.40
N SER A 110 -1.01 11.58 6.52
CA SER A 110 -2.19 10.81 6.91
C SER A 110 -2.41 9.57 6.03
N LEU A 111 -3.25 8.67 6.53
CA LEU A 111 -3.70 7.49 5.80
C LEU A 111 -4.96 6.91 6.44
N TRP A 112 -5.60 6.00 5.72
CA TRP A 112 -6.69 5.17 6.24
C TRP A 112 -6.23 3.72 6.29
N ALA A 113 -6.49 3.03 7.39
CA ALA A 113 -6.14 1.62 7.57
C ALA A 113 -7.35 0.83 8.06
N LEU A 114 -7.48 -0.41 7.62
CA LEU A 114 -8.55 -1.29 8.12
C LEU A 114 -8.38 -1.51 9.61
N GLU A 115 -9.47 -1.34 10.35
CA GLU A 115 -9.48 -1.48 11.81
C GLU A 115 -8.97 -2.85 12.25
N LYS A 116 -9.31 -3.90 11.52
CA LYS A 116 -8.88 -5.27 11.83
C LYS A 116 -7.45 -5.58 11.41
N ASN A 117 -6.82 -4.72 10.63
CA ASN A 117 -5.42 -4.89 10.26
C ASN A 117 -4.52 -4.31 11.36
N THR A 118 -4.55 -4.97 12.52
CA THR A 118 -3.83 -4.50 13.71
C THR A 118 -2.32 -4.44 13.50
N ARG A 119 -1.79 -5.31 12.66
CA ARG A 119 -0.36 -5.34 12.35
C ARG A 119 0.07 -4.07 11.60
N ALA A 120 -0.73 -3.65 10.61
CA ALA A 120 -0.45 -2.41 9.88
C ALA A 120 -0.57 -1.19 10.81
N ILE A 121 -1.62 -1.15 11.62
CA ILE A 121 -1.83 -0.05 12.55
C ILE A 121 -0.64 0.07 13.51
N ALA A 122 -0.15 -1.05 14.04
CA ALA A 122 1.04 -1.05 14.90
C ALA A 122 2.29 -0.56 14.16
N PHE A 123 2.46 -0.97 12.90
CA PHE A 123 3.57 -0.52 12.07
C PHE A 123 3.53 1.00 11.90
N TYR A 124 2.37 1.55 11.54
CA TYR A 124 2.22 2.99 11.35
C TYR A 124 2.41 3.76 12.65
N ALA A 125 1.93 3.21 13.77
CA ALA A 125 2.11 3.85 15.09
C ALA A 125 3.59 3.99 15.45
N ARG A 126 4.39 2.97 15.14
CA ARG A 126 5.85 3.03 15.39
C ARG A 126 6.52 4.14 14.60
N HIS A 127 5.89 4.61 13.53
CA HIS A 127 6.40 5.69 12.66
C HIS A 127 5.67 7.00 12.87
N GLY A 128 4.91 7.13 13.96
CA GLY A 128 4.29 8.39 14.33
C GLY A 128 2.89 8.63 13.80
N PHE A 129 2.30 7.67 13.08
CA PHE A 129 0.92 7.78 12.58
C PHE A 129 -0.04 7.17 13.59
N LEU A 130 -0.80 8.02 14.27
CA LEU A 130 -1.69 7.61 15.35
C LEU A 130 -3.16 7.83 15.00
N PRO A 131 -4.07 7.00 15.55
CA PRO A 131 -5.50 7.17 15.31
C PRO A 131 -5.98 8.56 15.72
N THR A 132 -6.79 9.18 14.88
CA THR A 132 -7.39 10.51 15.15
C THR A 132 -8.74 10.42 15.83
N GLY A 133 -9.34 9.24 15.86
CA GLY A 133 -10.72 9.05 16.26
C GLY A 133 -11.70 9.04 15.09
N GLU A 134 -11.27 9.45 13.90
CA GLU A 134 -12.11 9.36 12.72
C GLU A 134 -12.19 7.92 12.24
N ARG A 135 -13.37 7.52 11.81
CA ARG A 135 -13.69 6.17 11.39
C ARG A 135 -14.71 6.24 10.28
N LYS A 136 -14.57 5.41 9.26
CA LYS A 136 -15.57 5.33 8.18
C LYS A 136 -15.75 3.89 7.73
N PRO A 137 -16.93 3.53 7.18
CA PRO A 137 -17.11 2.20 6.62
C PRO A 137 -16.20 1.97 5.41
N GLU A 138 -15.67 0.75 5.28
CA GLU A 138 -15.07 0.32 4.02
C GLU A 138 -16.20 -0.02 3.07
N GLU A 139 -16.18 0.60 1.88
CA GLU A 139 -17.26 0.49 0.90
C GLU A 139 -17.59 -0.97 0.57
N ASP A 140 -18.90 -1.26 0.51
CA ASP A 140 -19.43 -2.60 0.18
C ASP A 140 -19.04 -3.71 1.15
N THR A 141 -18.68 -3.36 2.40
CA THR A 141 -18.34 -4.33 3.43
C THR A 141 -18.94 -3.95 4.77
N GLU A 142 -18.80 -4.84 5.76
CA GLU A 142 -19.15 -4.55 7.14
C GLU A 142 -17.95 -4.08 7.97
N GLU A 143 -16.81 -3.85 7.30
CA GLU A 143 -15.57 -3.45 7.95
C GLU A 143 -15.42 -1.94 7.99
N TYR A 144 -14.51 -1.47 8.86
CA TYR A 144 -14.27 -0.04 9.06
C TYR A 144 -12.82 0.31 8.82
N LEU A 145 -12.62 1.56 8.39
CA LEU A 145 -11.30 2.17 8.25
C LEU A 145 -11.10 3.17 9.37
N LEU A 146 -9.89 3.22 9.89
CA LEU A 146 -9.46 4.22 10.88
C LEU A 146 -8.52 5.22 10.20
N ARG A 147 -8.71 6.51 10.51
CA ARG A 147 -7.77 7.52 10.05
C ARG A 147 -6.59 7.59 11.00
N LEU A 148 -5.39 7.51 10.43
CA LEU A 148 -4.14 7.68 11.16
C LEU A 148 -3.45 8.95 10.66
N GLU A 149 -2.87 9.70 11.56
CA GLU A 149 -2.27 10.99 11.23
C GLU A 149 -0.96 11.19 12.00
N MET A 150 0.01 11.77 11.33
CA MET A 150 1.26 12.14 11.95
C MET A 150 1.11 13.49 12.63
N ALA A 151 1.55 13.59 13.86
CA ALA A 151 1.49 14.83 14.62
C ALA A 151 2.38 15.93 14.05
#